data_b90eeca5e730c07e1e7d55cab268d3cd
#
_entry.id   b90eeca5e730c07e1e7d55cab268d3cd
#
_cell.length_a   1.000
_cell.length_b   1.000
_cell.length_c   1.000
_cell.angle_alpha   90.00
_cell.angle_beta   90.00
_cell.angle_gamma   90.00
#
_symmetry.space_group_name_H-M   'P 1'
#
loop_
_entity.id
_entity.type
_entity.pdbx_description
1 polymer ?
#
loop_
_entity_poly.entity_id
_entity_poly.type
_entity_poly.pdbx_seq_one_letter_code
_entity_poly.pdbx_strand_id
1 'polypeptide(L)'
;MTIVVLTIVIASTILINFLRKEEIKRVDILVSALKFQQEVQSPNLEVQALLLQIYSSNTTIPLIILDQNNQIIEHKNIPQDVGDHPEAIRALANKMAKSYAPIEIELVKGNKQIVFYDNSPLLNNLQYSPFILGFFILCYFLFSFWFLRTIKKTDEGYLWAGLAKETAHQIGTPLSSMIGWMEIMKLDTPDSEGVHEMEKDIERLRTISERFSKIGSVPELNDTDFNHTIRENYDYLKTRISRKINFGLHLPNDKILVPHNKILMSWVIENLVKNAVDAMKGEGAISMSVLERNKNIVIEVQDTGSGMTKQQAVNAFKPGYSTKKRGWGLGLSLAKRVIKEYHNGDIKIAQTEVGKGTTFRITIRKA
;
A
#
# COMPACT_ATOMS: atom_id res chain seq x y z
N MET A 1 -13.50 10.63 11.92
CA MET A 1 -13.06 11.08 10.58
C MET A 1 -14.09 10.87 9.50
N THR A 2 -14.67 9.69 9.32
CA THR A 2 -15.81 9.45 8.40
C THR A 2 -16.99 10.40 8.64
N ILE A 3 -17.26 10.73 9.90
CA ILE A 3 -18.31 11.69 10.28
C ILE A 3 -18.01 13.09 9.72
N VAL A 4 -16.78 13.56 9.78
CA VAL A 4 -16.38 14.90 9.26
C VAL A 4 -16.57 14.97 7.75
N VAL A 5 -16.16 13.94 7.02
CA VAL A 5 -16.38 13.86 5.55
C VAL A 5 -17.86 13.89 5.21
N LEU A 6 -18.65 13.08 5.89
CA LEU A 6 -20.09 13.02 5.68
C LEU A 6 -20.72 14.38 5.99
N THR A 7 -20.32 15.04 7.06
CA THR A 7 -20.80 16.38 7.42
C THR A 7 -20.49 17.42 6.35
N ILE A 8 -19.29 17.40 5.78
CA ILE A 8 -18.87 18.34 4.72
C ILE A 8 -19.70 18.11 3.44
N VAL A 9 -19.89 16.85 3.04
CA VAL A 9 -20.68 16.50 1.86
C VAL A 9 -22.15 16.92 2.06
N ILE A 10 -22.73 16.65 3.23
CA ILE A 10 -24.09 17.06 3.57
C ILE A 10 -24.20 18.59 3.56
N ALA A 11 -23.27 19.30 4.21
CA ALA A 11 -23.29 20.77 4.23
C ALA A 11 -23.17 21.37 2.82
N SER A 12 -22.29 20.83 1.96
CA SER A 12 -22.16 21.24 0.57
C SER A 12 -23.46 21.02 -0.21
N THR A 13 -24.10 19.86 -0.03
CA THR A 13 -25.38 19.54 -0.69
C THR A 13 -26.51 20.49 -0.24
N ILE A 14 -26.58 20.80 1.07
CA ILE A 14 -27.56 21.75 1.62
C ILE A 14 -27.33 23.14 1.01
N LEU A 15 -26.08 23.61 0.95
CA LEU A 15 -25.71 24.89 0.37
C LEU A 15 -26.12 25.00 -1.12
N ILE A 16 -25.83 23.98 -1.91
CA ILE A 16 -26.19 23.93 -3.33
C ILE A 16 -27.70 23.99 -3.50
N ASN A 17 -28.46 23.23 -2.70
CA ASN A 17 -29.93 23.27 -2.76
C ASN A 17 -30.50 24.63 -2.31
N PHE A 18 -29.88 25.30 -1.35
CA PHE A 18 -30.23 26.62 -0.93
C PHE A 18 -30.00 27.65 -2.06
N LEU A 19 -28.83 27.65 -2.68
CA LEU A 19 -28.47 28.52 -3.79
C LEU A 19 -29.42 28.31 -4.98
N ARG A 20 -29.74 27.05 -5.29
CA ARG A 20 -30.73 26.73 -6.35
C ARG A 20 -32.11 27.34 -6.08
N LYS A 21 -32.59 27.24 -4.85
CA LYS A 21 -33.88 27.86 -4.48
C LYS A 21 -33.85 29.38 -4.59
N GLU A 22 -32.74 30.01 -4.25
CA GLU A 22 -32.57 31.46 -4.38
C GLU A 22 -32.52 31.90 -5.87
N GLU A 23 -31.87 31.12 -6.74
CA GLU A 23 -31.89 31.39 -8.18
C GLU A 23 -33.32 31.30 -8.76
N ILE A 24 -34.10 30.27 -8.41
CA ILE A 24 -35.48 30.11 -8.83
C ILE A 24 -36.32 31.31 -8.39
N LYS A 25 -36.22 31.78 -7.15
CA LYS A 25 -36.94 32.97 -6.68
C LYS A 25 -36.57 34.22 -7.47
N ARG A 26 -35.29 34.39 -7.85
CA ARG A 26 -34.86 35.52 -8.69
C ARG A 26 -35.49 35.45 -10.07
N VAL A 27 -35.60 34.25 -10.66
CA VAL A 27 -36.29 34.04 -11.93
C VAL A 27 -37.78 34.39 -11.79
N ASP A 28 -38.48 33.97 -10.74
CA ASP A 28 -39.89 34.28 -10.49
C ASP A 28 -40.13 35.79 -10.36
N ILE A 29 -39.25 36.53 -9.67
CA ILE A 29 -39.31 37.98 -9.57
C ILE A 29 -39.10 38.61 -10.95
N LEU A 30 -38.15 38.15 -11.73
CA LEU A 30 -37.87 38.68 -13.06
C LEU A 30 -39.03 38.42 -14.02
N VAL A 31 -39.60 37.21 -14.01
CA VAL A 31 -40.78 36.88 -14.82
C VAL A 31 -42.00 37.71 -14.41
N SER A 32 -42.21 37.91 -13.11
CA SER A 32 -43.29 38.78 -12.60
C SER A 32 -43.11 40.23 -13.05
N ALA A 33 -41.86 40.73 -13.06
CA ALA A 33 -41.54 42.06 -13.56
C ALA A 33 -41.85 42.22 -15.08
N LEU A 34 -41.47 41.20 -15.88
CA LEU A 34 -41.76 41.16 -17.32
C LEU A 34 -43.26 41.11 -17.59
N LYS A 35 -44.00 40.31 -16.82
CA LYS A 35 -45.46 40.23 -16.91
C LYS A 35 -46.11 41.58 -16.59
N PHE A 36 -45.69 42.20 -15.48
CA PHE A 36 -46.19 43.51 -15.06
C PHE A 36 -45.90 44.62 -16.10
N GLN A 37 -44.68 44.59 -16.70
CA GLN A 37 -44.31 45.56 -17.75
C GLN A 37 -45.22 45.49 -18.94
N GLN A 38 -45.78 44.34 -19.25
CA GLN A 38 -46.68 44.19 -20.44
C GLN A 38 -48.15 44.37 -20.12
N GLU A 39 -48.59 44.04 -18.90
CA GLU A 39 -49.99 44.28 -18.47
C GLU A 39 -50.29 45.76 -18.21
N VAL A 40 -49.29 46.45 -17.65
CA VAL A 40 -49.44 47.86 -17.30
C VAL A 40 -48.66 48.71 -18.28
N GLN A 41 -49.34 49.20 -19.35
CA GLN A 41 -48.82 50.27 -20.22
C GLN A 41 -48.77 51.60 -19.41
N SER A 42 -47.92 51.61 -18.35
CA SER A 42 -47.76 52.76 -17.49
C SER A 42 -46.91 53.81 -18.19
N PRO A 43 -47.41 55.09 -18.33
CA PRO A 43 -46.62 56.21 -18.82
C PRO A 43 -45.56 56.65 -17.77
N ASN A 44 -45.53 56.03 -16.58
CA ASN A 44 -44.63 56.43 -15.52
C ASN A 44 -43.19 55.91 -15.81
N LEU A 45 -42.28 56.84 -16.12
CA LEU A 45 -40.89 56.61 -16.39
C LEU A 45 -40.17 55.93 -15.23
N GLU A 46 -40.58 56.17 -13.98
CA GLU A 46 -39.94 55.51 -12.79
C GLU A 46 -40.21 54.01 -12.71
N VAL A 47 -41.46 53.60 -13.05
CA VAL A 47 -41.83 52.19 -13.12
C VAL A 47 -41.09 51.48 -14.24
N GLN A 48 -40.96 52.10 -15.41
CA GLN A 48 -40.18 51.53 -16.52
C GLN A 48 -38.68 51.39 -16.13
N ALA A 49 -38.12 52.41 -15.48
CA ALA A 49 -36.73 52.35 -14.99
C ALA A 49 -36.50 51.22 -13.96
N LEU A 50 -37.45 51.01 -13.03
CA LEU A 50 -37.39 49.94 -12.05
C LEU A 50 -37.43 48.53 -12.72
N LEU A 51 -38.32 48.34 -13.67
CA LEU A 51 -38.45 47.08 -14.41
C LEU A 51 -37.17 46.76 -15.22
N LEU A 52 -36.62 47.78 -15.90
CA LEU A 52 -35.33 47.67 -16.58
C LEU A 52 -34.19 47.35 -15.60
N GLN A 53 -34.21 47.94 -14.42
CA GLN A 53 -33.22 47.65 -13.37
C GLN A 53 -33.32 46.19 -12.88
N ILE A 54 -34.53 45.68 -12.65
CA ILE A 54 -34.75 44.28 -12.28
C ILE A 54 -34.22 43.34 -13.37
N TYR A 55 -34.57 43.61 -14.63
CA TYR A 55 -34.08 42.81 -15.75
C TYR A 55 -32.56 42.88 -15.92
N SER A 56 -31.98 44.08 -15.83
CA SER A 56 -30.52 44.27 -15.95
C SER A 56 -29.73 43.65 -14.80
N SER A 57 -30.33 43.55 -13.61
CA SER A 57 -29.72 42.95 -12.44
C SER A 57 -29.45 41.41 -12.58
N ASN A 58 -30.18 40.79 -13.52
CA ASN A 58 -29.85 39.38 -13.85
C ASN A 58 -28.57 39.32 -14.67
N THR A 59 -27.44 39.08 -14.03
CA THR A 59 -26.11 38.98 -14.68
C THR A 59 -25.62 37.56 -14.84
N THR A 60 -26.31 36.57 -14.30
CA THR A 60 -25.77 35.19 -14.18
C THR A 60 -26.71 34.10 -14.67
N ILE A 61 -28.04 34.28 -14.52
CA ILE A 61 -28.98 33.23 -14.85
C ILE A 61 -29.28 33.31 -16.36
N PRO A 62 -29.02 32.21 -17.12
CA PRO A 62 -29.35 32.20 -18.54
C PRO A 62 -30.87 32.21 -18.77
N LEU A 63 -31.32 32.99 -19.73
CA LEU A 63 -32.71 33.23 -20.01
C LEU A 63 -32.93 33.33 -21.52
N ILE A 64 -34.00 32.69 -22.03
CA ILE A 64 -34.45 32.77 -23.42
C ILE A 64 -35.95 32.97 -23.42
N ILE A 65 -36.40 33.97 -24.16
CA ILE A 65 -37.82 34.30 -24.33
C ILE A 65 -38.20 34.01 -25.77
N LEU A 66 -39.18 33.12 -25.97
CA LEU A 66 -39.73 32.78 -27.27
C LEU A 66 -41.21 33.24 -27.36
N ASP A 67 -41.67 33.55 -28.54
CA ASP A 67 -43.10 33.75 -28.81
C ASP A 67 -43.83 32.40 -29.03
N GLN A 68 -45.15 32.47 -29.23
CA GLN A 68 -45.97 31.29 -29.52
C GLN A 68 -45.61 30.57 -30.83
N ASN A 69 -44.86 31.23 -31.75
CA ASN A 69 -44.40 30.68 -33.02
C ASN A 69 -42.94 30.21 -32.96
N ASN A 70 -42.36 30.08 -31.73
CA ASN A 70 -40.95 29.72 -31.49
C ASN A 70 -39.95 30.74 -32.09
N GLN A 71 -40.37 32.01 -32.28
CA GLN A 71 -39.44 33.08 -32.65
C GLN A 71 -38.75 33.62 -31.39
N ILE A 72 -37.47 33.91 -31.52
CA ILE A 72 -36.66 34.43 -30.41
C ILE A 72 -36.98 35.89 -30.23
N ILE A 73 -37.55 36.27 -29.07
CA ILE A 73 -37.79 37.63 -28.69
C ILE A 73 -36.55 38.24 -28.05
N GLU A 74 -35.98 37.54 -27.10
CA GLU A 74 -34.82 38.02 -26.36
C GLU A 74 -34.08 36.86 -25.72
N HIS A 75 -32.78 37.02 -25.47
CA HIS A 75 -31.96 36.08 -24.69
C HIS A 75 -30.93 36.84 -23.86
N LYS A 76 -30.54 36.26 -22.72
CA LYS A 76 -29.57 36.84 -21.82
C LYS A 76 -28.73 35.77 -21.12
N ASN A 77 -27.44 36.06 -20.87
CA ASN A 77 -26.49 35.19 -20.16
C ASN A 77 -26.38 33.79 -20.76
N ILE A 78 -26.65 33.60 -22.05
CA ILE A 78 -26.43 32.32 -22.72
C ILE A 78 -24.92 32.11 -22.99
N PRO A 79 -24.46 30.85 -23.12
CA PRO A 79 -23.06 30.54 -23.42
C PRO A 79 -22.60 31.19 -24.74
N GLN A 80 -21.37 31.70 -24.76
CA GLN A 80 -20.81 32.40 -25.94
C GLN A 80 -20.69 31.51 -27.18
N ASP A 81 -20.52 30.21 -27.00
CA ASP A 81 -20.44 29.20 -28.06
C ASP A 81 -21.78 29.02 -28.81
N VAL A 82 -22.89 29.36 -28.19
CA VAL A 82 -24.22 29.38 -28.83
C VAL A 82 -24.38 30.60 -29.76
N GLY A 83 -23.75 31.72 -29.39
CA GLY A 83 -23.80 32.98 -30.17
C GLY A 83 -25.22 33.42 -30.47
N ASP A 84 -25.35 34.15 -31.58
CA ASP A 84 -26.66 34.67 -32.06
C ASP A 84 -27.30 33.74 -33.13
N HIS A 85 -26.91 32.45 -33.17
CA HIS A 85 -27.46 31.50 -34.12
C HIS A 85 -28.85 31.03 -33.69
N PRO A 86 -29.94 31.33 -34.45
CA PRO A 86 -31.31 31.05 -33.99
C PRO A 86 -31.59 29.58 -33.71
N GLU A 87 -31.03 28.67 -34.48
CA GLU A 87 -31.20 27.22 -34.27
C GLU A 87 -30.51 26.73 -32.99
N ALA A 88 -29.32 27.26 -32.69
CA ALA A 88 -28.59 26.92 -31.47
C ALA A 88 -29.31 27.44 -30.23
N ILE A 89 -29.88 28.66 -30.28
CA ILE A 89 -30.68 29.24 -29.19
C ILE A 89 -31.93 28.40 -28.93
N ARG A 90 -32.65 27.96 -29.98
CA ARG A 90 -33.83 27.08 -29.83
C ARG A 90 -33.45 25.71 -29.25
N ALA A 91 -32.33 25.14 -29.71
CA ALA A 91 -31.83 23.90 -29.16
C ALA A 91 -31.48 24.04 -27.66
N LEU A 92 -30.89 25.19 -27.27
CA LEU A 92 -30.63 25.52 -25.88
C LEU A 92 -31.90 25.68 -25.06
N ALA A 93 -32.92 26.40 -25.59
CA ALA A 93 -34.22 26.54 -24.93
C ALA A 93 -34.89 25.17 -24.67
N ASN A 94 -34.85 24.25 -25.65
CA ASN A 94 -35.35 22.90 -25.51
C ASN A 94 -34.54 22.08 -24.45
N LYS A 95 -33.26 22.35 -24.31
CA LYS A 95 -32.41 21.74 -23.24
C LYS A 95 -32.80 22.30 -21.88
N MET A 96 -32.98 23.62 -21.75
CA MET A 96 -33.43 24.29 -20.52
C MET A 96 -34.79 23.77 -20.05
N ALA A 97 -35.73 23.52 -20.99
CA ALA A 97 -37.05 22.96 -20.70
C ALA A 97 -37.00 21.55 -20.04
N LYS A 98 -35.87 20.82 -20.20
CA LYS A 98 -35.66 19.53 -19.52
C LYS A 98 -35.22 19.71 -18.06
N SER A 99 -34.55 20.82 -17.76
CA SER A 99 -34.09 21.16 -16.41
C SER A 99 -35.18 21.76 -15.56
N TYR A 100 -35.92 22.71 -16.14
CA TYR A 100 -37.01 23.45 -15.48
C TYR A 100 -38.21 23.62 -16.43
N ALA A 101 -39.42 23.52 -15.89
CA ALA A 101 -40.62 23.79 -16.64
C ALA A 101 -40.60 25.25 -17.13
N PRO A 102 -40.82 25.53 -18.44
CA PRO A 102 -40.88 26.88 -18.95
C PRO A 102 -42.05 27.67 -18.32
N ILE A 103 -41.88 28.97 -18.14
CA ILE A 103 -42.90 29.82 -17.57
C ILE A 103 -43.63 30.51 -18.71
N GLU A 104 -44.94 30.30 -18.82
CA GLU A 104 -45.78 30.96 -19.81
C GLU A 104 -46.26 32.31 -19.29
N ILE A 105 -46.13 33.37 -20.10
CA ILE A 105 -46.65 34.71 -19.85
C ILE A 105 -47.74 34.99 -20.90
N GLU A 106 -48.98 35.14 -20.48
CA GLU A 106 -50.04 35.60 -21.33
C GLU A 106 -50.02 37.11 -21.41
N LEU A 107 -50.02 37.65 -22.63
CA LEU A 107 -50.03 39.10 -22.93
C LEU A 107 -51.38 39.57 -23.17
N VAL A 108 -51.60 40.91 -22.97
CA VAL A 108 -52.86 41.65 -23.42
C VAL A 108 -52.94 41.51 -24.94
N LYS A 109 -54.01 40.86 -25.44
CA LYS A 109 -54.32 40.52 -26.85
C LYS A 109 -54.08 39.06 -27.27
N GLY A 110 -53.90 38.12 -26.32
CA GLY A 110 -53.86 36.70 -26.66
C GLY A 110 -52.53 36.22 -27.20
N ASN A 111 -51.52 37.06 -27.21
CA ASN A 111 -50.13 36.61 -27.50
C ASN A 111 -49.50 35.96 -26.27
N LYS A 112 -48.87 34.79 -26.44
CA LYS A 112 -48.16 34.10 -25.36
C LYS A 112 -46.67 34.21 -25.59
N GLN A 113 -45.93 34.42 -24.50
CA GLN A 113 -44.47 34.31 -24.47
C GLN A 113 -44.07 33.17 -23.53
N ILE A 114 -43.04 32.47 -23.87
CA ILE A 114 -42.51 31.34 -23.10
C ILE A 114 -41.11 31.70 -22.66
N VAL A 115 -40.88 31.69 -21.34
CA VAL A 115 -39.59 32.00 -20.73
C VAL A 115 -38.90 30.69 -20.31
N PHE A 116 -37.77 30.42 -20.94
CA PHE A 116 -36.90 29.32 -20.61
C PHE A 116 -35.75 29.85 -19.76
N TYR A 117 -35.38 29.09 -18.73
CA TYR A 117 -34.29 29.43 -17.85
C TYR A 117 -33.57 28.17 -17.38
N ASP A 118 -32.31 28.30 -16.94
CA ASP A 118 -31.51 27.21 -16.36
C ASP A 118 -30.67 27.78 -15.22
N ASN A 119 -30.01 26.90 -14.50
CA ASN A 119 -29.06 27.28 -13.46
C ASN A 119 -27.95 28.17 -14.02
N SER A 120 -27.43 29.06 -13.20
CA SER A 120 -26.22 29.80 -13.54
C SER A 120 -25.01 28.87 -13.75
N PRO A 121 -24.02 29.28 -14.57
CA PRO A 121 -22.78 28.49 -14.74
C PRO A 121 -22.09 28.20 -13.41
N LEU A 122 -22.19 29.14 -12.45
CA LEU A 122 -21.64 28.94 -11.11
C LEU A 122 -22.31 27.76 -10.39
N LEU A 123 -23.63 27.70 -10.39
CA LEU A 123 -24.38 26.64 -9.73
C LEU A 123 -24.17 25.30 -10.42
N ASN A 124 -24.08 25.29 -11.77
CA ASN A 124 -23.77 24.10 -12.54
C ASN A 124 -22.35 23.52 -12.20
N ASN A 125 -21.37 24.38 -11.97
CA ASN A 125 -20.04 23.94 -11.56
C ASN A 125 -20.02 23.48 -10.09
N LEU A 126 -20.74 24.18 -9.22
CA LEU A 126 -20.81 23.84 -7.80
C LEU A 126 -21.46 22.49 -7.53
N GLN A 127 -22.38 22.02 -8.37
CA GLN A 127 -23.01 20.71 -8.18
C GLN A 127 -22.04 19.54 -8.20
N TYR A 128 -20.85 19.69 -8.81
CA TYR A 128 -19.79 18.67 -8.83
C TYR A 128 -18.86 18.77 -7.63
N SER A 129 -18.90 19.85 -6.86
CA SER A 129 -17.99 20.09 -5.74
C SER A 129 -18.00 18.98 -4.68
N PRO A 130 -19.14 18.37 -4.28
CA PRO A 130 -19.15 17.27 -3.32
C PRO A 130 -18.39 16.03 -3.82
N PHE A 131 -18.49 15.74 -5.11
CA PHE A 131 -17.81 14.59 -5.72
C PHE A 131 -16.31 14.83 -5.82
N ILE A 132 -15.89 16.03 -6.21
CA ILE A 132 -14.47 16.42 -6.28
C ILE A 132 -13.87 16.36 -4.88
N LEU A 133 -14.56 16.93 -3.88
CA LEU A 133 -14.10 16.90 -2.49
C LEU A 133 -14.00 15.46 -1.96
N GLY A 134 -15.02 14.62 -2.23
CA GLY A 134 -15.04 13.22 -1.87
C GLY A 134 -13.85 12.44 -2.48
N PHE A 135 -13.51 12.72 -3.74
CA PHE A 135 -12.36 12.14 -4.42
C PHE A 135 -11.03 12.52 -3.72
N PHE A 136 -10.81 13.79 -3.42
CA PHE A 136 -9.59 14.23 -2.72
C PHE A 136 -9.46 13.63 -1.33
N ILE A 137 -10.56 13.52 -0.60
CA ILE A 137 -10.59 12.90 0.71
C ILE A 137 -10.23 11.41 0.61
N LEU A 138 -10.78 10.69 -0.37
CA LEU A 138 -10.44 9.28 -0.60
C LEU A 138 -8.95 9.12 -0.93
N CYS A 139 -8.41 9.95 -1.81
CA CYS A 139 -6.98 9.96 -2.14
C CYS A 139 -6.11 10.21 -0.90
N TYR A 140 -6.49 11.16 -0.05
CA TYR A 140 -5.79 11.44 1.20
C TYR A 140 -5.77 10.23 2.14
N PHE A 141 -6.88 9.51 2.28
CA PHE A 141 -6.92 8.30 3.11
C PHE A 141 -6.05 7.17 2.57
N LEU A 142 -6.10 6.94 1.25
CA LEU A 142 -5.26 5.93 0.61
C LEU A 142 -3.77 6.26 0.78
N PHE A 143 -3.41 7.53 0.58
CA PHE A 143 -2.05 8.00 0.79
C PHE A 143 -1.60 7.86 2.24
N SER A 144 -2.41 8.30 3.21
CA SER A 144 -2.11 8.19 4.64
C SER A 144 -1.95 6.75 5.08
N PHE A 145 -2.82 5.85 4.60
CA PHE A 145 -2.71 4.42 4.90
C PHE A 145 -1.43 3.81 4.33
N TRP A 146 -1.10 4.13 3.08
CA TRP A 146 0.14 3.70 2.44
C TRP A 146 1.37 4.24 3.19
N PHE A 147 1.37 5.53 3.53
CA PHE A 147 2.45 6.22 4.22
C PHE A 147 2.71 5.61 5.62
N LEU A 148 1.66 5.41 6.41
CA LEU A 148 1.77 4.79 7.75
C LEU A 148 2.31 3.35 7.67
N ARG A 149 1.88 2.58 6.66
CA ARG A 149 2.45 1.24 6.44
C ARG A 149 3.92 1.27 6.06
N THR A 150 4.33 2.25 5.27
CA THR A 150 5.72 2.39 4.84
C THR A 150 6.61 2.79 6.00
N ILE A 151 6.21 3.79 6.80
CA ILE A 151 6.95 4.20 8.01
C ILE A 151 7.14 3.00 8.94
N LYS A 152 6.06 2.28 9.28
CA LYS A 152 6.14 1.14 10.20
C LYS A 152 7.13 0.07 9.74
N LYS A 153 7.19 -0.24 8.44
CA LYS A 153 8.17 -1.19 7.89
C LYS A 153 9.60 -0.67 7.99
N THR A 154 9.79 0.62 7.75
CA THR A 154 11.11 1.26 7.79
C THR A 154 11.66 1.30 9.21
N ASP A 155 10.84 1.68 10.19
CA ASP A 155 11.23 1.72 11.61
C ASP A 155 11.61 0.34 12.16
N GLU A 156 10.82 -0.70 11.85
CA GLU A 156 11.16 -2.07 12.22
C GLU A 156 12.52 -2.49 11.61
N GLY A 157 12.79 -2.10 10.37
CA GLY A 157 14.06 -2.37 9.69
C GLY A 157 15.26 -1.70 10.37
N TYR A 158 15.16 -0.42 10.68
CA TYR A 158 16.23 0.33 11.34
C TYR A 158 16.50 -0.13 12.77
N LEU A 159 15.47 -0.43 13.54
CA LEU A 159 15.61 -0.97 14.90
C LEU A 159 16.38 -2.29 14.89
N TRP A 160 16.06 -3.20 13.98
CA TRP A 160 16.76 -4.47 13.87
C TRP A 160 18.22 -4.32 13.42
N ALA A 161 18.49 -3.43 12.45
CA ALA A 161 19.86 -3.16 12.00
C ALA A 161 20.69 -2.52 13.13
N GLY A 162 20.12 -1.57 13.86
CA GLY A 162 20.75 -0.93 15.01
C GLY A 162 21.06 -1.92 16.12
N LEU A 163 20.07 -2.74 16.52
CA LEU A 163 20.25 -3.78 17.54
C LEU A 163 21.29 -4.82 17.11
N ALA A 164 21.27 -5.25 15.86
CA ALA A 164 22.22 -6.24 15.37
C ALA A 164 23.65 -5.68 15.38
N LYS A 165 23.84 -4.44 14.90
CA LYS A 165 25.15 -3.77 14.89
C LYS A 165 25.67 -3.56 16.30
N GLU A 166 24.83 -3.07 17.21
CA GLU A 166 25.19 -2.85 18.61
C GLU A 166 25.52 -4.17 19.31
N THR A 167 24.70 -5.23 19.12
CA THR A 167 24.96 -6.56 19.68
C THR A 167 26.28 -7.13 19.18
N ALA A 168 26.58 -6.99 17.88
CA ALA A 168 27.85 -7.44 17.32
C ALA A 168 29.04 -6.70 17.97
N HIS A 169 28.91 -5.40 18.18
CA HIS A 169 29.96 -4.59 18.80
C HIS A 169 30.14 -4.93 20.27
N GLN A 170 29.07 -5.08 21.04
CA GLN A 170 29.09 -5.43 22.46
C GLN A 170 29.64 -6.86 22.71
N ILE A 171 29.41 -7.79 21.79
CA ILE A 171 29.99 -9.14 21.84
C ILE A 171 31.46 -9.14 21.36
N GLY A 172 31.77 -8.36 20.33
CA GLY A 172 33.10 -8.35 19.70
C GLY A 172 34.20 -7.90 20.65
N THR A 173 33.96 -6.94 21.53
CA THR A 173 34.94 -6.42 22.50
C THR A 173 35.37 -7.47 23.52
N PRO A 174 34.49 -8.11 24.31
CA PRO A 174 34.91 -9.16 25.23
C PRO A 174 35.45 -10.41 24.51
N LEU A 175 34.94 -10.69 23.31
CA LEU A 175 35.43 -11.81 22.50
C LEU A 175 36.91 -11.63 22.09
N SER A 176 37.31 -10.41 21.69
CA SER A 176 38.71 -10.13 21.37
C SER A 176 39.63 -10.31 22.58
N SER A 177 39.16 -9.95 23.77
CA SER A 177 39.87 -10.18 25.01
C SER A 177 40.02 -11.69 25.32
N MET A 178 38.96 -12.50 25.15
CA MET A 178 38.98 -13.94 25.34
C MET A 178 39.94 -14.62 24.36
N ILE A 179 39.97 -14.19 23.09
CA ILE A 179 40.92 -14.69 22.09
C ILE A 179 42.36 -14.44 22.57
N GLY A 180 42.66 -13.22 23.03
CA GLY A 180 43.98 -12.87 23.54
C GLY A 180 44.42 -13.74 24.75
N TRP A 181 43.52 -13.92 25.74
CA TRP A 181 43.81 -14.80 26.87
C TRP A 181 43.99 -16.27 26.47
N MET A 182 43.20 -16.72 25.50
CA MET A 182 43.33 -18.09 25.02
C MET A 182 44.64 -18.35 24.30
N GLU A 183 45.15 -17.40 23.51
CA GLU A 183 46.47 -17.50 22.88
C GLU A 183 47.61 -17.61 23.94
N ILE A 184 47.47 -16.84 25.04
CA ILE A 184 48.44 -16.95 26.17
C ILE A 184 48.35 -18.34 26.81
N MET A 185 47.16 -18.85 27.11
CA MET A 185 46.97 -20.17 27.71
C MET A 185 47.47 -21.32 26.82
N LYS A 186 47.37 -21.17 25.49
CA LYS A 186 47.94 -22.14 24.53
C LYS A 186 49.47 -22.23 24.62
N LEU A 187 50.15 -21.12 24.91
CA LEU A 187 51.60 -21.09 25.08
C LEU A 187 52.01 -21.81 26.35
N ASP A 188 51.23 -21.69 27.42
CA ASP A 188 51.54 -22.29 28.72
C ASP A 188 51.12 -23.76 28.79
N THR A 189 50.01 -24.15 28.18
CA THR A 189 49.42 -25.50 28.27
C THR A 189 48.84 -25.95 26.93
N PRO A 190 49.68 -26.24 25.90
CA PRO A 190 49.22 -26.48 24.52
C PRO A 190 48.31 -27.72 24.38
N ASP A 191 48.53 -28.74 25.19
CA ASP A 191 47.78 -30.01 25.13
C ASP A 191 46.59 -30.08 26.09
N SER A 192 46.18 -28.96 26.68
CA SER A 192 45.04 -28.94 27.60
C SER A 192 43.74 -29.11 26.86
N GLU A 193 42.95 -30.16 27.19
CA GLU A 193 41.61 -30.39 26.66
C GLU A 193 40.67 -29.17 26.91
N GLY A 194 40.85 -28.54 28.10
CA GLY A 194 40.08 -27.33 28.45
C GLY A 194 40.35 -26.12 27.53
N VAL A 195 41.62 -25.93 27.12
CA VAL A 195 41.99 -24.88 26.15
C VAL A 195 41.37 -25.16 24.78
N HIS A 196 41.37 -26.42 24.37
CA HIS A 196 40.79 -26.83 23.09
C HIS A 196 39.27 -26.64 23.03
N GLU A 197 38.55 -26.91 24.12
CA GLU A 197 37.10 -26.69 24.22
C GLU A 197 36.76 -25.19 24.29
N MET A 198 37.53 -24.37 25.03
CA MET A 198 37.38 -22.92 25.05
C MET A 198 37.61 -22.32 23.67
N GLU A 199 38.57 -22.77 22.89
CA GLU A 199 38.83 -22.34 21.52
C GLU A 199 37.60 -22.58 20.64
N LYS A 200 36.98 -23.74 20.73
CA LYS A 200 35.75 -24.04 19.98
C LYS A 200 34.58 -23.11 20.35
N ASP A 201 34.43 -22.81 21.62
CA ASP A 201 33.37 -21.91 22.09
C ASP A 201 33.62 -20.45 21.67
N ILE A 202 34.87 -19.97 21.72
CA ILE A 202 35.28 -18.66 21.25
C ILE A 202 35.02 -18.52 19.74
N GLU A 203 35.42 -19.52 18.93
CA GLU A 203 35.15 -19.53 17.49
C GLU A 203 33.66 -19.52 17.18
N ARG A 204 32.87 -20.20 17.99
CA ARG A 204 31.42 -20.18 17.91
C ARG A 204 30.84 -18.78 18.19
N LEU A 205 31.33 -18.11 19.24
CA LEU A 205 30.93 -16.74 19.56
C LEU A 205 31.37 -15.76 18.47
N ARG A 206 32.56 -15.93 17.88
CA ARG A 206 33.03 -15.14 16.74
C ARG A 206 32.08 -15.25 15.56
N THR A 207 31.72 -16.47 15.20
CA THR A 207 30.75 -16.70 14.10
C THR A 207 29.41 -16.04 14.38
N ILE A 208 28.91 -16.06 15.61
CA ILE A 208 27.65 -15.39 15.99
C ILE A 208 27.82 -13.88 15.85
N SER A 209 28.88 -13.28 16.35
CA SER A 209 29.16 -11.86 16.27
C SER A 209 29.24 -11.39 14.81
N GLU A 210 29.97 -12.10 13.95
CA GLU A 210 30.06 -11.80 12.51
C GLU A 210 28.72 -11.84 11.82
N ARG A 211 27.85 -12.81 12.15
CA ARG A 211 26.50 -12.91 11.62
C ARG A 211 25.64 -11.69 11.99
N PHE A 212 25.70 -11.27 13.25
CA PHE A 212 24.98 -10.07 13.69
C PHE A 212 25.51 -8.81 13.02
N SER A 213 26.84 -8.69 12.85
CA SER A 213 27.46 -7.58 12.13
C SER A 213 26.97 -7.49 10.67
N LYS A 214 26.88 -8.63 9.98
CA LYS A 214 26.39 -8.68 8.59
C LYS A 214 24.89 -8.36 8.47
N ILE A 215 24.08 -8.69 9.47
CA ILE A 215 22.65 -8.31 9.52
C ILE A 215 22.48 -6.81 9.73
N GLY A 216 23.42 -6.15 10.42
CA GLY A 216 23.42 -4.70 10.67
C GLY A 216 23.96 -3.85 9.53
N SER A 217 24.50 -4.45 8.46
CA SER A 217 25.06 -3.78 7.29
C SER A 217 24.43 -4.31 6.00
N VAL A 218 24.55 -3.56 4.89
CA VAL A 218 24.16 -4.08 3.57
C VAL A 218 25.22 -5.10 3.12
N PRO A 219 24.91 -6.39 3.04
CA PRO A 219 25.90 -7.40 2.66
C PRO A 219 26.19 -7.36 1.16
N GLU A 220 27.43 -7.55 0.79
CA GLU A 220 27.82 -7.79 -0.59
C GLU A 220 27.32 -9.14 -1.06
N LEU A 221 26.73 -9.19 -2.26
CA LEU A 221 26.34 -10.41 -2.95
C LEU A 221 27.35 -10.71 -4.04
N ASN A 222 27.85 -11.94 -4.05
CA ASN A 222 28.81 -12.41 -5.05
C ASN A 222 28.19 -13.53 -5.88
N ASP A 223 28.44 -13.51 -7.18
CA ASP A 223 28.05 -14.59 -8.09
C ASP A 223 28.93 -15.82 -7.84
N THR A 224 28.45 -16.68 -6.98
CA THR A 224 29.16 -17.92 -6.59
C THR A 224 28.32 -19.15 -6.88
N ASP A 225 28.97 -20.31 -6.95
CA ASP A 225 28.30 -21.57 -7.14
C ASP A 225 27.44 -21.92 -5.92
N PHE A 226 26.14 -21.83 -6.13
CA PHE A 226 25.14 -22.05 -5.08
C PHE A 226 25.12 -23.52 -4.58
N ASN A 227 25.30 -24.48 -5.49
CA ASN A 227 25.39 -25.90 -5.15
C ASN A 227 26.57 -26.18 -4.21
N HIS A 228 27.68 -25.50 -4.42
CA HIS A 228 28.84 -25.61 -3.54
C HIS A 228 28.51 -25.06 -2.14
N THR A 229 27.90 -23.89 -2.06
CA THR A 229 27.49 -23.30 -0.76
C THR A 229 26.51 -24.23 0.00
N ILE A 230 25.54 -24.82 -0.68
CA ILE A 230 24.57 -25.72 -0.05
C ILE A 230 25.24 -27.03 0.40
N ARG A 231 26.14 -27.58 -0.41
CA ARG A 231 26.88 -28.82 -0.07
C ARG A 231 27.76 -28.62 1.15
N GLU A 232 28.53 -27.54 1.22
CA GLU A 232 29.35 -27.22 2.39
C GLU A 232 28.50 -27.11 3.67
N ASN A 233 27.34 -26.47 3.58
CA ASN A 233 26.41 -26.39 4.71
C ASN A 233 25.84 -27.75 5.11
N TYR A 234 25.49 -28.59 4.15
CA TYR A 234 24.99 -29.92 4.40
C TYR A 234 26.06 -30.75 5.14
N ASP A 235 27.28 -30.77 4.63
CA ASP A 235 28.40 -31.55 5.21
C ASP A 235 28.71 -31.08 6.64
N TYR A 236 28.74 -29.76 6.85
CA TYR A 236 28.93 -29.17 8.18
C TYR A 236 27.81 -29.57 9.16
N LEU A 237 26.56 -29.47 8.73
CA LEU A 237 25.40 -29.77 9.58
C LEU A 237 25.29 -31.26 9.87
N LYS A 238 25.59 -32.13 8.90
CA LYS A 238 25.53 -33.58 9.02
C LYS A 238 26.41 -34.10 10.14
N THR A 239 27.54 -33.47 10.38
CA THR A 239 28.47 -33.86 11.47
C THR A 239 27.98 -33.41 12.85
N ARG A 240 27.03 -32.48 12.93
CA ARG A 240 26.60 -31.84 14.18
C ARG A 240 25.18 -32.19 14.62
N ILE A 241 24.40 -32.82 13.76
CA ILE A 241 23.07 -33.33 14.11
C ILE A 241 23.13 -34.76 14.63
N SER A 242 22.09 -35.16 15.35
CA SER A 242 21.97 -36.50 15.88
C SER A 242 22.05 -37.56 14.77
N ARG A 243 22.81 -38.65 15.02
CA ARG A 243 22.86 -39.80 14.10
C ARG A 243 21.51 -40.51 13.90
N LYS A 244 20.54 -40.22 14.76
CA LYS A 244 19.16 -40.71 14.62
C LYS A 244 18.34 -39.94 13.60
N ILE A 245 18.88 -38.87 13.02
CA ILE A 245 18.27 -38.09 11.97
C ILE A 245 18.84 -38.53 10.63
N ASN A 246 17.97 -39.02 9.74
CA ASN A 246 18.35 -39.29 8.36
C ASN A 246 18.35 -37.94 7.59
N PHE A 247 19.56 -37.46 7.23
CA PHE A 247 19.72 -36.19 6.51
C PHE A 247 20.10 -36.44 5.06
N GLY A 248 19.16 -36.13 4.11
CA GLY A 248 19.35 -36.28 2.69
C GLY A 248 19.58 -34.93 1.98
N LEU A 249 20.39 -34.96 0.92
CA LEU A 249 20.68 -33.80 0.06
C LEU A 249 20.43 -34.16 -1.40
N HIS A 250 19.66 -33.34 -2.11
CA HIS A 250 19.36 -33.47 -3.54
C HIS A 250 19.76 -32.18 -4.25
N LEU A 251 20.80 -32.21 -5.05
CA LEU A 251 21.29 -31.06 -5.84
C LEU A 251 21.28 -31.41 -7.31
N PRO A 252 21.03 -30.42 -8.20
CA PRO A 252 21.26 -30.55 -9.63
C PRO A 252 22.75 -30.80 -9.90
N ASN A 253 23.05 -31.49 -11.00
CA ASN A 253 24.44 -31.79 -11.39
C ASN A 253 25.17 -30.54 -11.90
N ASP A 254 24.44 -29.62 -12.50
CA ASP A 254 25.01 -28.43 -13.11
C ASP A 254 25.35 -27.36 -12.06
N LYS A 255 26.41 -26.61 -12.34
CA LYS A 255 26.81 -25.45 -11.55
C LYS A 255 25.75 -24.34 -11.69
N ILE A 256 25.29 -23.81 -10.56
CA ILE A 256 24.29 -22.76 -10.53
C ILE A 256 24.89 -21.48 -9.95
N LEU A 257 25.08 -20.47 -10.78
CA LEU A 257 25.54 -19.15 -10.33
C LEU A 257 24.34 -18.33 -9.80
N VAL A 258 24.48 -17.87 -8.56
CA VAL A 258 23.48 -17.04 -7.89
C VAL A 258 24.17 -15.93 -7.12
N PRO A 259 23.75 -14.66 -7.26
CA PRO A 259 24.22 -13.59 -6.40
C PRO A 259 23.76 -13.84 -4.97
N HIS A 260 24.69 -14.21 -4.09
CA HIS A 260 24.36 -14.44 -2.67
C HIS A 260 25.54 -14.16 -1.74
N ASN A 261 25.22 -13.87 -0.48
CA ASN A 261 26.19 -13.82 0.60
C ASN A 261 26.26 -15.18 1.27
N LYS A 262 27.40 -15.87 1.12
CA LYS A 262 27.61 -17.23 1.62
C LYS A 262 27.35 -17.35 3.15
N ILE A 263 27.82 -16.40 3.95
CA ILE A 263 27.69 -16.43 5.42
C ILE A 263 26.21 -16.33 5.82
N LEU A 264 25.48 -15.40 5.23
CA LEU A 264 24.06 -15.19 5.55
C LEU A 264 23.19 -16.33 5.03
N MET A 265 23.48 -16.87 3.84
CA MET A 265 22.76 -18.01 3.30
C MET A 265 22.99 -19.26 4.15
N SER A 266 24.25 -19.52 4.54
CA SER A 266 24.60 -20.60 5.46
C SER A 266 23.82 -20.49 6.77
N TRP A 267 23.73 -19.30 7.32
CA TRP A 267 22.98 -19.07 8.54
C TRP A 267 21.48 -19.33 8.38
N VAL A 268 20.87 -18.94 7.24
CA VAL A 268 19.46 -19.24 6.95
C VAL A 268 19.24 -20.75 6.94
N ILE A 269 20.09 -21.50 6.21
CA ILE A 269 19.99 -22.97 6.11
C ILE A 269 20.15 -23.61 7.49
N GLU A 270 21.16 -23.22 8.25
CA GLU A 270 21.39 -23.72 9.62
C GLU A 270 20.17 -23.50 10.51
N ASN A 271 19.54 -22.34 10.40
CA ASN A 271 18.35 -22.00 11.19
C ASN A 271 17.15 -22.88 10.84
N LEU A 272 16.93 -23.16 9.55
CA LEU A 272 15.87 -24.06 9.11
C LEU A 272 16.12 -25.49 9.57
N VAL A 273 17.34 -26.00 9.39
CA VAL A 273 17.71 -27.34 9.82
C VAL A 273 17.62 -27.48 11.35
N LYS A 274 18.10 -26.51 12.13
CA LYS A 274 17.95 -26.50 13.59
C LYS A 274 16.47 -26.50 14.02
N ASN A 275 15.62 -25.76 13.33
CA ASN A 275 14.18 -25.80 13.61
C ASN A 275 13.56 -27.18 13.30
N ALA A 276 14.01 -27.83 12.22
CA ALA A 276 13.61 -29.19 11.85
C ALA A 276 14.02 -30.21 12.92
N VAL A 277 15.30 -30.17 13.35
CA VAL A 277 15.83 -31.06 14.44
C VAL A 277 15.02 -30.90 15.72
N ASP A 278 14.72 -29.62 16.11
CA ASP A 278 13.96 -29.36 17.32
C ASP A 278 12.50 -29.87 17.19
N ALA A 279 11.88 -29.75 16.01
CA ALA A 279 10.52 -30.22 15.73
C ALA A 279 10.41 -31.75 15.76
N MET A 280 11.49 -32.44 15.44
CA MET A 280 11.62 -33.92 15.48
C MET A 280 12.11 -34.45 16.81
N LYS A 281 12.48 -33.60 17.76
CA LYS A 281 13.07 -34.00 19.05
C LYS A 281 14.32 -34.88 18.90
N GLY A 282 15.08 -34.66 17.83
CA GLY A 282 16.36 -35.34 17.57
C GLY A 282 16.27 -36.69 16.85
N GLU A 283 15.10 -37.12 16.37
CA GLU A 283 14.89 -38.37 15.62
C GLU A 283 13.90 -38.19 14.47
N GLY A 284 14.25 -38.59 13.25
CA GLY A 284 13.40 -38.43 12.07
C GLY A 284 14.21 -38.30 10.79
N ALA A 285 13.64 -37.58 9.80
CA ALA A 285 14.29 -37.31 8.53
C ALA A 285 14.21 -35.84 8.13
N ILE A 286 15.33 -35.33 7.59
CA ILE A 286 15.41 -34.01 6.93
C ILE A 286 15.81 -34.26 5.48
N SER A 287 15.09 -33.63 4.55
CA SER A 287 15.48 -33.59 3.15
C SER A 287 15.72 -32.15 2.73
N MET A 288 16.90 -31.89 2.17
CA MET A 288 17.22 -30.60 1.57
C MET A 288 17.40 -30.79 0.07
N SER A 289 16.68 -29.98 -0.72
CA SER A 289 16.74 -30.04 -2.17
C SER A 289 16.90 -28.65 -2.79
N VAL A 290 17.61 -28.60 -3.90
CA VAL A 290 17.74 -27.41 -4.75
C VAL A 290 17.19 -27.75 -6.12
N LEU A 291 16.28 -26.91 -6.61
CA LEU A 291 15.61 -27.08 -7.89
C LEU A 291 15.74 -25.78 -8.70
N GLU A 292 16.12 -25.89 -9.94
CA GLU A 292 16.08 -24.78 -10.89
C GLU A 292 14.69 -24.70 -11.53
N ARG A 293 14.04 -23.54 -11.39
CA ARG A 293 12.71 -23.27 -12.02
C ARG A 293 12.74 -21.95 -12.78
N ASN A 294 12.87 -22.02 -14.09
CA ASN A 294 12.99 -20.85 -14.98
C ASN A 294 14.14 -19.92 -14.53
N LYS A 295 13.80 -18.69 -14.13
CA LYS A 295 14.75 -17.67 -13.65
C LYS A 295 15.01 -17.71 -12.13
N ASN A 296 14.47 -18.69 -11.44
CA ASN A 296 14.56 -18.80 -9.98
C ASN A 296 15.19 -20.12 -9.55
N ILE A 297 15.87 -20.05 -8.44
CA ILE A 297 16.35 -21.21 -7.68
C ILE A 297 15.42 -21.40 -6.49
N VAL A 298 14.95 -22.62 -6.32
CA VAL A 298 14.07 -23.01 -5.23
C VAL A 298 14.83 -23.97 -4.31
N ILE A 299 14.95 -23.62 -3.04
CA ILE A 299 15.53 -24.49 -2.01
C ILE A 299 14.37 -24.93 -1.13
N GLU A 300 14.27 -26.23 -0.90
CA GLU A 300 13.32 -26.81 0.03
C GLU A 300 14.04 -27.52 1.16
N VAL A 301 13.61 -27.23 2.38
CA VAL A 301 14.04 -27.95 3.59
C VAL A 301 12.79 -28.57 4.19
N GLN A 302 12.70 -29.87 4.13
CA GLN A 302 11.57 -30.67 4.62
C GLN A 302 11.98 -31.47 5.83
N ASP A 303 11.16 -31.50 6.86
CA ASP A 303 11.29 -32.32 8.06
C ASP A 303 10.06 -33.23 8.26
N THR A 304 10.25 -34.30 9.03
CA THR A 304 9.19 -35.21 9.48
C THR A 304 8.78 -34.95 10.93
N GLY A 305 8.92 -33.70 11.40
CA GLY A 305 8.66 -33.34 12.78
C GLY A 305 7.19 -33.13 13.14
N SER A 306 6.96 -32.41 14.21
CA SER A 306 5.61 -32.16 14.76
C SER A 306 4.68 -31.37 13.86
N GLY A 307 5.18 -30.71 12.80
CA GLY A 307 4.41 -29.81 11.97
C GLY A 307 3.87 -28.59 12.72
N MET A 308 2.98 -27.84 12.06
CA MET A 308 2.38 -26.62 12.61
C MET A 308 0.89 -26.55 12.32
N THR A 309 0.12 -25.97 13.23
CA THR A 309 -1.26 -25.56 12.97
C THR A 309 -1.29 -24.35 12.01
N LYS A 310 -2.43 -24.09 11.36
CA LYS A 310 -2.60 -22.92 10.48
C LYS A 310 -2.24 -21.61 11.16
N GLN A 311 -2.62 -21.44 12.44
CA GLN A 311 -2.31 -20.24 13.22
C GLN A 311 -0.81 -20.11 13.52
N GLN A 312 -0.13 -21.22 13.85
CA GLN A 312 1.31 -21.23 14.06
C GLN A 312 2.05 -20.88 12.75
N ALA A 313 1.66 -21.47 11.62
CA ALA A 313 2.26 -21.20 10.33
C ALA A 313 2.17 -19.72 9.91
N VAL A 314 1.01 -19.09 10.13
CA VAL A 314 0.80 -17.64 9.86
C VAL A 314 1.70 -16.76 10.73
N ASN A 315 1.97 -17.16 11.97
CA ASN A 315 2.75 -16.39 12.92
C ASN A 315 4.26 -16.76 12.93
N ALA A 316 4.65 -17.86 12.31
CA ALA A 316 6.00 -18.42 12.40
C ALA A 316 7.14 -17.44 12.04
N PHE A 317 6.88 -16.52 11.13
CA PHE A 317 7.82 -15.48 10.69
C PHE A 317 7.69 -14.14 11.43
N LYS A 318 6.81 -14.03 12.42
CA LYS A 318 6.71 -12.81 13.23
C LYS A 318 7.85 -12.73 14.23
N PRO A 319 8.53 -11.59 14.39
CA PRO A 319 9.56 -11.41 15.39
C PRO A 319 9.03 -11.73 16.80
N GLY A 320 9.83 -12.46 17.59
CA GLY A 320 9.49 -12.85 18.96
C GLY A 320 8.49 -14.02 19.07
N TYR A 321 7.96 -14.54 17.96
CA TYR A 321 7.08 -15.70 18.00
C TYR A 321 7.87 -17.00 18.14
N SER A 322 7.61 -17.74 19.22
CA SER A 322 8.21 -19.04 19.49
C SER A 322 7.26 -19.93 20.27
N THR A 323 7.21 -21.20 19.91
CA THR A 323 6.53 -22.25 20.68
C THR A 323 7.47 -22.96 21.67
N LYS A 324 8.77 -22.61 21.66
CA LYS A 324 9.83 -23.22 22.49
C LYS A 324 9.96 -22.47 23.81
N LYS A 325 10.12 -23.21 24.94
CA LYS A 325 10.35 -22.62 26.27
C LYS A 325 11.65 -21.79 26.35
N ARG A 326 12.66 -22.10 25.55
CA ARG A 326 13.98 -21.42 25.46
C ARG A 326 14.22 -21.00 24.01
N GLY A 327 13.48 -20.03 23.51
CA GLY A 327 13.67 -19.55 22.15
C GLY A 327 13.24 -18.10 22.04
N TRP A 328 14.10 -17.23 21.54
CA TRP A 328 13.85 -15.80 21.36
C TRP A 328 12.84 -15.50 20.23
N GLY A 329 12.45 -16.51 19.44
CA GLY A 329 11.52 -16.33 18.33
C GLY A 329 12.07 -15.46 17.18
N LEU A 330 13.37 -15.32 17.08
CA LEU A 330 14.02 -14.44 16.11
C LEU A 330 14.53 -15.16 14.86
N GLY A 331 14.76 -16.47 14.93
CA GLY A 331 15.43 -17.21 13.86
C GLY A 331 14.73 -17.13 12.51
N LEU A 332 13.43 -17.46 12.44
CA LEU A 332 12.67 -17.42 11.19
C LEU A 332 12.41 -16.00 10.71
N SER A 333 12.20 -15.05 11.61
CA SER A 333 12.00 -13.64 11.23
C SER A 333 13.25 -13.03 10.61
N LEU A 334 14.42 -13.32 11.16
CA LEU A 334 15.72 -12.92 10.60
C LEU A 334 16.02 -13.66 9.29
N ALA A 335 15.74 -14.98 9.20
CA ALA A 335 15.86 -15.72 7.95
C ALA A 335 15.02 -15.10 6.83
N LYS A 336 13.79 -14.70 7.16
CA LYS A 336 12.92 -14.00 6.20
C LYS A 336 13.51 -12.65 5.78
N ARG A 337 14.08 -11.90 6.69
CA ARG A 337 14.75 -10.64 6.40
C ARG A 337 15.94 -10.85 5.47
N VAL A 338 16.83 -11.79 5.78
CA VAL A 338 18.01 -12.12 4.96
C VAL A 338 17.59 -12.47 3.54
N ILE A 339 16.58 -13.30 3.37
CA ILE A 339 16.13 -13.70 2.04
C ILE A 339 15.42 -12.54 1.30
N LYS A 340 14.51 -11.80 1.96
CA LYS A 340 13.74 -10.76 1.32
C LYS A 340 14.51 -9.46 1.06
N GLU A 341 15.23 -8.98 2.07
CA GLU A 341 15.85 -7.65 2.01
C GLU A 341 17.23 -7.69 1.37
N TYR A 342 17.99 -8.78 1.60
CA TYR A 342 19.37 -8.86 1.12
C TYR A 342 19.53 -9.69 -0.15
N HIS A 343 18.71 -10.73 -0.37
CA HIS A 343 18.80 -11.59 -1.55
C HIS A 343 17.64 -11.38 -2.54
N ASN A 344 16.75 -10.40 -2.32
CA ASN A 344 15.59 -10.12 -3.17
C ASN A 344 14.74 -11.37 -3.48
N GLY A 345 14.71 -12.32 -2.53
CA GLY A 345 14.01 -13.59 -2.62
C GLY A 345 12.72 -13.64 -1.81
N ASP A 346 12.18 -14.84 -1.68
CA ASP A 346 11.04 -15.12 -0.80
C ASP A 346 11.30 -16.39 0.01
N ILE A 347 10.80 -16.43 1.25
CA ILE A 347 10.79 -17.61 2.11
C ILE A 347 9.40 -17.81 2.69
N LYS A 348 8.90 -19.04 2.59
CA LYS A 348 7.57 -19.42 3.07
C LYS A 348 7.52 -20.86 3.55
N ILE A 349 6.49 -21.17 4.31
CA ILE A 349 6.09 -22.54 4.59
C ILE A 349 5.30 -23.01 3.36
N ALA A 350 5.86 -23.96 2.60
CA ALA A 350 5.24 -24.51 1.42
C ALA A 350 4.16 -25.53 1.79
N GLN A 351 4.44 -26.35 2.82
CA GLN A 351 3.51 -27.34 3.35
C GLN A 351 3.80 -27.59 4.84
N THR A 352 2.77 -27.75 5.63
CA THR A 352 2.88 -28.19 7.02
C THR A 352 1.58 -28.85 7.46
N GLU A 353 1.72 -29.93 8.22
CA GLU A 353 0.58 -30.66 8.81
C GLU A 353 1.02 -31.19 10.17
N VAL A 354 0.15 -31.04 11.16
CA VAL A 354 0.44 -31.49 12.53
C VAL A 354 0.68 -33.00 12.53
N GLY A 355 1.84 -33.41 13.06
CA GLY A 355 2.30 -34.79 13.12
C GLY A 355 2.95 -35.34 11.85
N LYS A 356 3.03 -34.57 10.74
CA LYS A 356 3.63 -35.02 9.48
C LYS A 356 4.87 -34.23 9.06
N GLY A 357 5.13 -33.10 9.74
CA GLY A 357 6.30 -32.26 9.48
C GLY A 357 6.02 -30.98 8.72
N THR A 358 7.10 -30.31 8.31
CA THR A 358 7.06 -29.02 7.63
C THR A 358 8.01 -28.98 6.45
N THR A 359 7.61 -28.30 5.40
CA THR A 359 8.46 -27.94 4.25
C THR A 359 8.59 -26.41 4.18
N PHE A 360 9.79 -25.92 4.42
CA PHE A 360 10.16 -24.53 4.12
C PHE A 360 10.65 -24.44 2.68
N ARG A 361 10.24 -23.38 1.99
CA ARG A 361 10.68 -23.09 0.63
C ARG A 361 11.28 -21.69 0.57
N ILE A 362 12.49 -21.60 0.06
CA ILE A 362 13.18 -20.36 -0.28
C ILE A 362 13.19 -20.26 -1.80
N THR A 363 12.94 -19.07 -2.32
CA THR A 363 13.02 -18.77 -3.76
C THR A 363 13.90 -17.55 -3.93
N ILE A 364 14.97 -17.67 -4.71
CA ILE A 364 15.90 -16.59 -5.06
C ILE A 364 16.05 -16.50 -6.57
N ARG A 365 16.36 -15.31 -7.08
CA ARG A 365 16.54 -15.11 -8.51
C ARG A 365 17.94 -15.55 -8.93
N LYS A 366 18.03 -16.27 -10.03
CA LYS A 366 19.30 -16.59 -10.71
C LYS A 366 19.89 -15.30 -11.33
N ALA A 367 21.20 -15.24 -11.45
CA ALA A 367 21.92 -14.15 -12.11
C ALA A 367 21.46 -13.93 -13.56
#